data_117927efc93fe7250a907f18c6dbe74c
#
_entry.id   117927efc93fe7250a907f18c6dbe74c
#
_cell.length_a   1.000
_cell.length_b   1.000
_cell.length_c   1.000
_cell.angle_alpha   90.00
_cell.angle_beta   90.00
_cell.angle_gamma   90.00
#
_symmetry.space_group_name_H-M   'P 1'
#
loop_
_entity.id
_entity.type
_entity.pdbx_description
1 polymer ?
#
loop_
_entity_poly.entity_id
_entity_poly.type
_entity_poly.pdbx_seq_one_letter_code
_entity_poly.pdbx_strand_id
1 'polypeptide(L)'
;MLCGLGMTTMAPLDPLASGRASTRRLALLALFLVSAFNYIDRTIVSLLQIPIKADLGLTDAQLGALTGLAFALFYATLSLPIARLADRLDRRWIIVVSLAIWSAMTALCGLATSFATLVVLRIGVAIGEAGSVPASVSLIADYYPPHRRATAMSTWGLALPAGLMVGYAGAGWLGAMLGWRLAFAVIGGAGLVLAPIVLAILAEPKRGSADIVTTTPPVPALSIGASLGVLWRAKGFRYVVIAGMLHGFSQYSMMTWNAPFFSRTHGLSLGTVAALMALLSGGAGAVGMFASGWITDRLTRCDPRWRVWIMALVVAITVAVALLQYLTRSTPVAIGAATIAAASMIAYYGPILAATQSATPPNMRAFGNAVLLLCFNLFGLGLGPWLTGLLSDALVPWAGPDALRFALAIMLAPSAIAALIFFYAARFFSQPQTVVTE
;
A
#
# COMPACT_ATOMS: atom_id res chain seq x y z
N MET A 1 -0.06 -15.37 -59.99
CA MET A 1 1.14 -15.19 -59.15
C MET A 1 0.77 -15.60 -57.75
N LEU A 2 1.21 -16.77 -57.33
CA LEU A 2 0.92 -17.42 -56.05
C LEU A 2 1.85 -16.83 -54.98
N CYS A 3 1.31 -16.17 -53.98
CA CYS A 3 2.06 -15.70 -52.84
C CYS A 3 2.11 -16.82 -51.78
N GLY A 4 3.32 -17.33 -51.50
CA GLY A 4 3.56 -18.46 -50.61
C GLY A 4 3.21 -18.17 -49.17
N LEU A 5 2.42 -19.05 -48.60
CA LEU A 5 2.19 -19.17 -47.16
C LEU A 5 3.49 -19.69 -46.49
N GLY A 6 4.22 -18.80 -45.85
CA GLY A 6 5.33 -19.17 -44.98
C GLY A 6 4.81 -19.94 -43.76
N MET A 7 4.99 -21.24 -43.75
CA MET A 7 4.84 -22.09 -42.59
C MET A 7 5.91 -21.65 -41.55
N THR A 8 5.50 -20.90 -40.54
CA THR A 8 6.29 -20.69 -39.32
C THR A 8 6.44 -22.05 -38.65
N THR A 9 7.57 -22.70 -38.81
CA THR A 9 7.96 -23.87 -38.01
C THR A 9 7.97 -23.47 -36.52
N MET A 10 7.01 -24.04 -35.77
CA MET A 10 7.05 -23.98 -34.31
C MET A 10 8.38 -24.60 -33.86
N ALA A 11 9.27 -23.78 -33.30
CA ALA A 11 10.48 -24.28 -32.66
C ALA A 11 10.06 -25.30 -31.58
N PRO A 12 10.80 -26.42 -31.43
CA PRO A 12 10.49 -27.42 -30.42
C PRO A 12 10.56 -26.79 -29.06
N LEU A 13 9.52 -27.06 -28.23
CA LEU A 13 9.46 -26.63 -26.84
C LEU A 13 10.69 -27.19 -26.10
N ASP A 14 11.61 -26.32 -25.72
CA ASP A 14 12.79 -26.68 -24.93
C ASP A 14 12.32 -27.24 -23.57
N PRO A 15 12.57 -28.51 -23.23
CA PRO A 15 12.18 -29.10 -21.95
C PRO A 15 12.75 -28.36 -20.75
N LEU A 16 13.89 -27.67 -20.91
CA LEU A 16 14.50 -26.81 -19.89
C LEU A 16 13.72 -25.50 -19.69
N ALA A 17 12.94 -25.05 -20.69
CA ALA A 17 12.10 -23.87 -20.58
C ALA A 17 10.87 -24.13 -19.71
N SER A 18 10.33 -25.35 -19.66
CA SER A 18 9.19 -25.72 -18.82
C SER A 18 9.56 -25.75 -17.32
N GLY A 19 10.72 -26.30 -16.96
CA GLY A 19 11.23 -26.28 -15.59
C GLY A 19 11.47 -24.86 -15.07
N ARG A 20 12.08 -24.00 -15.91
CA ARG A 20 12.28 -22.58 -15.59
C ARG A 20 10.97 -21.81 -15.43
N ALA A 21 9.94 -22.13 -16.21
CA ALA A 21 8.62 -21.49 -16.12
C ALA A 21 7.89 -21.86 -14.83
N SER A 22 7.96 -23.12 -14.39
CA SER A 22 7.41 -23.58 -13.12
C SER A 22 8.09 -22.89 -11.93
N THR A 23 9.41 -22.85 -11.92
CA THR A 23 10.20 -22.16 -10.86
C THR A 23 9.84 -20.69 -10.75
N ARG A 24 9.68 -19.98 -11.88
CA ARG A 24 9.26 -18.56 -11.89
C ARG A 24 7.87 -18.34 -11.30
N ARG A 25 6.91 -19.22 -11.64
CA ARG A 25 5.54 -19.14 -11.10
C ARG A 25 5.50 -19.41 -9.60
N LEU A 26 6.23 -20.42 -9.12
CA LEU A 26 6.34 -20.73 -7.70
C LEU A 26 7.02 -19.60 -6.93
N ALA A 27 8.08 -19.01 -7.47
CA ALA A 27 8.74 -17.85 -6.88
C ALA A 27 7.78 -16.65 -6.78
N LEU A 28 7.02 -16.35 -7.85
CA LEU A 28 6.03 -15.28 -7.84
C LEU A 28 4.93 -15.52 -6.81
N LEU A 29 4.45 -16.78 -6.69
CA LEU A 29 3.47 -17.16 -5.67
C LEU A 29 4.04 -16.99 -4.25
N ALA A 30 5.28 -17.40 -4.02
CA ALA A 30 5.94 -17.21 -2.72
C ALA A 30 6.06 -15.71 -2.37
N LEU A 31 6.49 -14.87 -3.32
CA LEU A 31 6.57 -13.42 -3.13
C LEU A 31 5.18 -12.77 -2.95
N PHE A 32 4.17 -13.27 -3.65
CA PHE A 32 2.77 -12.87 -3.45
C PHE A 32 2.30 -13.21 -2.03
N LEU A 33 2.55 -14.41 -1.56
CA LEU A 33 2.16 -14.84 -0.20
C LEU A 33 2.88 -14.01 0.88
N VAL A 34 4.17 -13.75 0.73
CA VAL A 34 4.93 -12.87 1.64
C VAL A 34 4.31 -11.47 1.68
N SER A 35 4.00 -10.91 0.50
CA SER A 35 3.38 -9.58 0.43
C SER A 35 1.96 -9.57 0.99
N ALA A 36 1.15 -10.58 0.72
CA ALA A 36 -0.19 -10.72 1.31
C ALA A 36 -0.12 -10.82 2.84
N PHE A 37 0.85 -11.58 3.37
CA PHE A 37 1.08 -11.70 4.81
C PHE A 37 1.45 -10.38 5.48
N ASN A 38 2.22 -9.53 4.79
CA ASN A 38 2.53 -8.17 5.24
C ASN A 38 1.25 -7.33 5.44
N TYR A 39 0.29 -7.41 4.50
CA TYR A 39 -0.98 -6.70 4.63
C TYR A 39 -1.91 -7.33 5.68
N ILE A 40 -1.90 -8.65 5.87
CA ILE A 40 -2.61 -9.34 6.96
C ILE A 40 -2.14 -8.79 8.31
N ASP A 41 -0.82 -8.68 8.52
CA ASP A 41 -0.24 -8.17 9.76
C ASP A 41 -0.64 -6.72 10.07
N ARG A 42 -0.73 -5.88 9.05
CA ARG A 42 -1.18 -4.48 9.22
C ARG A 42 -2.65 -4.37 9.60
N THR A 43 -3.51 -5.25 9.11
CA THR A 43 -4.94 -5.20 9.36
C THR A 43 -5.34 -5.67 10.75
N ILE A 44 -4.59 -6.61 11.35
CA ILE A 44 -4.92 -7.17 12.67
C ILE A 44 -4.98 -6.07 13.74
N VAL A 45 -4.02 -5.14 13.74
CA VAL A 45 -4.00 -4.05 14.72
C VAL A 45 -5.19 -3.12 14.54
N SER A 46 -5.48 -2.71 13.30
CA SER A 46 -6.60 -1.81 13.00
C SER A 46 -7.96 -2.39 13.38
N LEU A 47 -8.15 -3.70 13.18
CA LEU A 47 -9.42 -4.36 13.52
C LEU A 47 -9.58 -4.60 15.02
N LEU A 48 -8.49 -4.99 15.69
CA LEU A 48 -8.51 -5.35 17.11
C LEU A 48 -8.25 -4.18 18.06
N GLN A 49 -8.25 -2.93 17.55
CA GLN A 49 -8.05 -1.72 18.38
C GLN A 49 -8.99 -1.64 19.57
N ILE A 50 -10.26 -2.01 19.40
CA ILE A 50 -11.26 -1.90 20.47
C ILE A 50 -10.96 -2.84 21.64
N PRO A 51 -10.78 -4.16 21.45
CA PRO A 51 -10.40 -5.04 22.55
C PRO A 51 -9.02 -4.71 23.13
N ILE A 52 -8.04 -4.27 22.33
CA ILE A 52 -6.75 -3.83 22.83
C ILE A 52 -6.89 -2.59 23.72
N LYS A 53 -7.70 -1.60 23.29
CA LYS A 53 -8.00 -0.39 24.06
C LYS A 53 -8.59 -0.72 25.43
N ALA A 54 -9.59 -1.61 25.43
CA ALA A 54 -10.29 -1.99 26.65
C ALA A 54 -9.39 -2.74 27.64
N ASP A 55 -8.54 -3.64 27.12
CA ASP A 55 -7.69 -4.50 27.95
C ASP A 55 -6.45 -3.76 28.52
N LEU A 56 -5.86 -2.85 27.75
CA LEU A 56 -4.66 -2.11 28.15
C LEU A 56 -4.95 -0.68 28.63
N GLY A 57 -6.21 -0.24 28.64
CA GLY A 57 -6.60 1.12 29.09
C GLY A 57 -6.05 2.24 28.21
N LEU A 58 -5.94 2.03 26.90
CA LEU A 58 -5.29 2.97 25.97
C LEU A 58 -6.21 4.13 25.57
N THR A 59 -5.62 5.29 25.26
CA THR A 59 -6.32 6.40 24.60
C THR A 59 -6.36 6.19 23.08
N ASP A 60 -7.20 6.94 22.36
CA ASP A 60 -7.23 6.90 20.90
C ASP A 60 -5.93 7.44 20.29
N ALA A 61 -5.32 8.46 20.92
CA ALA A 61 -4.00 8.96 20.53
C ALA A 61 -2.91 7.87 20.59
N GLN A 62 -2.91 7.06 21.65
CA GLN A 62 -1.98 5.94 21.79
C GLN A 62 -2.22 4.86 20.73
N LEU A 63 -3.47 4.52 20.43
CA LEU A 63 -3.81 3.58 19.35
C LEU A 63 -3.38 4.10 17.98
N GLY A 64 -3.62 5.38 17.71
CA GLY A 64 -3.19 6.02 16.47
C GLY A 64 -1.66 6.08 16.34
N ALA A 65 -0.94 6.35 17.43
CA ALA A 65 0.52 6.30 17.44
C ALA A 65 1.07 4.89 17.18
N LEU A 66 0.43 3.88 17.76
CA LEU A 66 0.79 2.47 17.59
C LEU A 66 0.62 1.99 16.14
N THR A 67 -0.49 2.35 15.51
CA THR A 67 -0.82 1.91 14.14
C THR A 67 -0.13 2.75 13.07
N GLY A 68 0.16 4.01 13.37
CA GLY A 68 0.70 4.98 12.43
C GLY A 68 2.15 5.34 12.72
N LEU A 69 2.37 6.26 13.67
CA LEU A 69 3.64 6.97 13.84
C LEU A 69 4.82 6.04 14.14
N ALA A 70 4.67 5.14 15.12
CA ALA A 70 5.73 4.22 15.52
C ALA A 70 6.14 3.31 14.37
N PHE A 71 5.17 2.78 13.63
CA PHE A 71 5.42 1.92 12.50
C PHE A 71 6.05 2.70 11.31
N ALA A 72 5.45 3.81 10.89
CA ALA A 72 5.86 4.53 9.69
C ALA A 72 7.28 5.10 9.80
N LEU A 73 7.66 5.61 10.97
CA LEU A 73 8.99 6.19 11.21
C LEU A 73 10.09 5.15 10.98
N PHE A 74 9.98 3.99 11.60
CA PHE A 74 11.00 2.94 11.49
C PHE A 74 10.95 2.23 10.13
N TYR A 75 9.77 1.99 9.58
CA TYR A 75 9.61 1.45 8.23
C TYR A 75 10.26 2.36 7.17
N ALA A 76 10.00 3.67 7.21
CA ALA A 76 10.53 4.62 6.24
C ALA A 76 12.05 4.81 6.37
N THR A 77 12.57 4.92 7.59
CA THR A 77 14.01 5.13 7.83
C THR A 77 14.85 3.92 7.50
N LEU A 78 14.35 2.70 7.75
CA LEU A 78 15.11 1.47 7.55
C LEU A 78 14.95 0.86 6.17
N SER A 79 13.89 1.18 5.44
CA SER A 79 13.68 0.65 4.08
C SER A 79 14.83 0.98 3.13
N LEU A 80 15.43 2.17 3.20
CA LEU A 80 16.57 2.57 2.35
C LEU A 80 17.88 1.83 2.69
N PRO A 81 18.33 1.76 3.96
CA PRO A 81 19.48 0.95 4.33
C PRO A 81 19.33 -0.54 3.95
N ILE A 82 18.16 -1.12 4.21
CA ILE A 82 17.90 -2.54 3.91
C ILE A 82 17.82 -2.77 2.40
N ALA A 83 17.26 -1.83 1.61
CA ALA A 83 17.30 -1.91 0.16
C ALA A 83 18.75 -1.95 -0.37
N ARG A 84 19.66 -1.11 0.18
CA ARG A 84 21.09 -1.17 -0.18
C ARG A 84 21.75 -2.49 0.25
N LEU A 85 21.32 -3.07 1.36
CA LEU A 85 21.77 -4.39 1.79
C LEU A 85 21.29 -5.46 0.81
N ALA A 86 20.05 -5.34 0.31
CA ALA A 86 19.48 -6.22 -0.71
C ALA A 86 20.23 -6.15 -2.06
N ASP A 87 20.90 -5.02 -2.36
CA ASP A 87 21.77 -4.92 -3.54
C ASP A 87 23.07 -5.71 -3.42
N ARG A 88 23.48 -6.11 -2.23
CA ARG A 88 24.77 -6.78 -1.97
C ARG A 88 24.63 -8.23 -1.52
N LEU A 89 23.58 -8.54 -0.76
CA LEU A 89 23.34 -9.85 -0.19
C LEU A 89 22.37 -10.68 -1.05
N ASP A 90 22.25 -11.96 -0.72
CA ASP A 90 21.22 -12.85 -1.25
C ASP A 90 19.83 -12.36 -0.79
N ARG A 91 19.00 -11.92 -1.75
CA ARG A 91 17.69 -11.32 -1.51
C ARG A 91 16.69 -12.31 -0.92
N ARG A 92 16.86 -13.60 -1.21
CA ARG A 92 16.07 -14.69 -0.63
C ARG A 92 16.17 -14.68 0.90
N TRP A 93 17.41 -14.60 1.43
CA TRP A 93 17.62 -14.53 2.87
C TRP A 93 17.06 -13.25 3.49
N ILE A 94 17.18 -12.11 2.81
CA ILE A 94 16.59 -10.85 3.28
C ILE A 94 15.08 -11.01 3.44
N ILE A 95 14.38 -11.58 2.46
CA ILE A 95 12.92 -11.78 2.52
C ILE A 95 12.55 -12.73 3.65
N VAL A 96 13.25 -13.86 3.77
CA VAL A 96 12.93 -14.89 4.78
C VAL A 96 13.21 -14.40 6.21
N VAL A 97 14.35 -13.76 6.43
CA VAL A 97 14.71 -13.20 7.74
C VAL A 97 13.76 -12.04 8.09
N SER A 98 13.44 -11.19 7.13
CA SER A 98 12.41 -10.16 7.29
C SER A 98 11.10 -10.77 7.73
N LEU A 99 10.57 -11.75 6.99
CA LEU A 99 9.33 -12.46 7.31
C LEU A 99 9.38 -13.08 8.72
N ALA A 100 10.46 -13.74 9.07
CA ALA A 100 10.62 -14.36 10.39
C ALA A 100 10.64 -13.32 11.52
N ILE A 101 11.36 -12.21 11.34
CA ILE A 101 11.44 -11.15 12.36
C ILE A 101 10.06 -10.52 12.60
N TRP A 102 9.39 -10.02 11.53
CA TRP A 102 8.11 -9.37 11.76
C TRP A 102 7.05 -10.33 12.29
N SER A 103 7.04 -11.59 11.83
CA SER A 103 6.10 -12.60 12.30
C SER A 103 6.32 -12.96 13.77
N ALA A 104 7.58 -13.08 14.21
CA ALA A 104 7.92 -13.28 15.61
C ALA A 104 7.46 -12.08 16.46
N MET A 105 7.74 -10.85 16.02
CA MET A 105 7.31 -9.64 16.73
C MET A 105 5.79 -9.52 16.78
N THR A 106 5.09 -9.91 15.71
CA THR A 106 3.62 -9.98 15.69
C THR A 106 3.11 -11.00 16.69
N ALA A 107 3.65 -12.21 16.72
CA ALA A 107 3.26 -13.20 17.72
C ALA A 107 3.47 -12.69 19.15
N LEU A 108 4.61 -12.05 19.41
CA LEU A 108 4.94 -11.47 20.72
C LEU A 108 4.02 -10.30 21.10
N CYS A 109 3.41 -9.57 20.15
CA CYS A 109 2.41 -8.56 20.45
C CYS A 109 1.25 -9.13 21.28
N GLY A 110 0.91 -10.41 21.11
CA GLY A 110 -0.08 -11.09 21.94
C GLY A 110 0.27 -11.20 23.42
N LEU A 111 1.55 -11.07 23.78
CA LEU A 111 2.04 -11.08 25.16
C LEU A 111 2.18 -9.68 25.78
N ALA A 112 1.85 -8.63 25.02
CA ALA A 112 1.99 -7.27 25.50
C ALA A 112 1.06 -6.98 26.70
N THR A 113 1.62 -6.39 27.76
CA THR A 113 0.90 -6.01 28.98
C THR A 113 0.80 -4.50 29.17
N SER A 114 1.42 -3.71 28.28
CA SER A 114 1.44 -2.25 28.36
C SER A 114 1.53 -1.64 26.95
N PHE A 115 1.20 -0.35 26.87
CA PHE A 115 1.41 0.45 25.67
C PHE A 115 2.88 0.42 25.20
N ALA A 116 3.82 0.62 26.12
CA ALA A 116 5.25 0.66 25.82
C ALA A 116 5.74 -0.66 25.20
N THR A 117 5.35 -1.79 25.78
CA THR A 117 5.70 -3.12 25.26
C THR A 117 5.14 -3.31 23.84
N LEU A 118 3.88 -2.93 23.64
CA LEU A 118 3.23 -3.07 22.33
C LEU A 118 3.89 -2.19 21.28
N VAL A 119 4.29 -0.94 21.62
CA VAL A 119 5.03 -0.03 20.72
C VAL A 119 6.37 -0.62 20.32
N VAL A 120 7.16 -1.14 21.27
CA VAL A 120 8.47 -1.73 21.00
C VAL A 120 8.34 -2.93 20.04
N LEU A 121 7.35 -3.79 20.25
CA LEU A 121 7.09 -4.93 19.39
C LEU A 121 6.62 -4.48 17.99
N ARG A 122 5.78 -3.46 17.88
CA ARG A 122 5.36 -2.89 16.58
C ARG A 122 6.50 -2.20 15.83
N ILE A 123 7.44 -1.60 16.53
CA ILE A 123 8.71 -1.12 15.94
C ILE A 123 9.49 -2.31 15.36
N GLY A 124 9.58 -3.41 16.11
CA GLY A 124 10.21 -4.64 15.62
C GLY A 124 9.54 -5.21 14.37
N VAL A 125 8.20 -5.17 14.30
CA VAL A 125 7.45 -5.52 13.08
C VAL A 125 7.85 -4.61 11.92
N ALA A 126 7.87 -3.28 12.12
CA ALA A 126 8.22 -2.32 11.07
C ALA A 126 9.66 -2.53 10.55
N ILE A 127 10.61 -2.85 11.44
CA ILE A 127 11.99 -3.20 11.08
C ILE A 127 12.02 -4.45 10.18
N GLY A 128 11.30 -5.49 10.58
CA GLY A 128 11.20 -6.72 9.80
C GLY A 128 10.58 -6.50 8.42
N GLU A 129 9.46 -5.76 8.34
CA GLU A 129 8.77 -5.52 7.07
C GLU A 129 9.57 -4.70 6.06
N ALA A 130 10.44 -3.80 6.52
CA ALA A 130 11.14 -2.82 5.67
C ALA A 130 11.99 -3.44 4.55
N GLY A 131 12.44 -4.71 4.71
CA GLY A 131 13.30 -5.39 3.74
C GLY A 131 12.55 -6.14 2.63
N SER A 132 11.31 -6.53 2.85
CA SER A 132 10.63 -7.50 1.98
C SER A 132 10.25 -6.93 0.61
N VAL A 133 9.74 -5.71 0.55
CA VAL A 133 9.25 -5.09 -0.70
C VAL A 133 10.39 -4.79 -1.68
N PRO A 134 11.49 -4.10 -1.30
CA PRO A 134 12.60 -3.83 -2.21
C PRO A 134 13.23 -5.13 -2.76
N ALA A 135 13.45 -6.12 -1.90
CA ALA A 135 14.02 -7.40 -2.30
C ALA A 135 13.08 -8.17 -3.25
N SER A 136 11.76 -8.17 -2.99
CA SER A 136 10.77 -8.82 -3.85
C SER A 136 10.71 -8.20 -5.24
N VAL A 137 10.66 -6.87 -5.33
CA VAL A 137 10.65 -6.15 -6.62
C VAL A 137 11.91 -6.46 -7.42
N SER A 138 13.08 -6.46 -6.77
CA SER A 138 14.36 -6.81 -7.40
C SER A 138 14.38 -8.26 -7.90
N LEU A 139 13.89 -9.23 -7.11
CA LEU A 139 13.81 -10.63 -7.53
C LEU A 139 12.86 -10.82 -8.73
N ILE A 140 11.68 -10.19 -8.73
CA ILE A 140 10.73 -10.26 -9.84
C ILE A 140 11.38 -9.73 -11.14
N ALA A 141 12.17 -8.65 -11.04
CA ALA A 141 12.88 -8.09 -12.19
C ALA A 141 13.89 -9.07 -12.79
N ASP A 142 14.54 -9.90 -11.97
CA ASP A 142 15.50 -10.91 -12.44
C ASP A 142 14.86 -12.24 -12.86
N TYR A 143 13.69 -12.56 -12.33
CA TYR A 143 12.93 -13.75 -12.76
C TYR A 143 12.22 -13.55 -14.11
N TYR A 144 11.78 -12.31 -14.41
CA TYR A 144 10.92 -12.05 -15.56
C TYR A 144 11.59 -11.11 -16.56
N PRO A 145 11.60 -11.46 -17.86
CA PRO A 145 12.13 -10.59 -18.91
C PRO A 145 11.29 -9.30 -19.03
N PRO A 146 11.85 -8.21 -19.56
CA PRO A 146 11.21 -6.89 -19.61
C PRO A 146 9.77 -6.89 -20.12
N HIS A 147 9.47 -7.67 -21.16
CA HIS A 147 8.13 -7.76 -21.77
C HIS A 147 7.09 -8.47 -20.90
N ARG A 148 7.49 -9.21 -19.83
CA ARG A 148 6.59 -9.90 -18.87
C ARG A 148 6.63 -9.32 -17.46
N ARG A 149 7.54 -8.39 -17.17
CA ARG A 149 7.68 -7.78 -15.84
C ARG A 149 6.42 -7.07 -15.38
N ALA A 150 5.78 -6.30 -16.27
CA ALA A 150 4.56 -5.58 -15.93
C ALA A 150 3.46 -6.53 -15.44
N THR A 151 3.24 -7.65 -16.15
CA THR A 151 2.26 -8.67 -15.75
C THR A 151 2.65 -9.33 -14.41
N ALA A 152 3.92 -9.67 -14.20
CA ALA A 152 4.39 -10.26 -12.94
C ALA A 152 4.23 -9.29 -11.76
N MET A 153 4.57 -8.01 -11.94
CA MET A 153 4.39 -6.97 -10.93
C MET A 153 2.90 -6.73 -10.61
N SER A 154 2.02 -6.74 -11.63
CA SER A 154 0.58 -6.62 -11.43
C SER A 154 0.03 -7.82 -10.66
N THR A 155 0.47 -9.04 -10.98
CA THR A 155 0.09 -10.26 -10.25
C THR A 155 0.55 -10.20 -8.80
N TRP A 156 1.79 -9.77 -8.56
CA TRP A 156 2.31 -9.55 -7.20
C TRP A 156 1.53 -8.46 -6.47
N GLY A 157 1.14 -7.38 -7.16
CA GLY A 157 0.35 -6.28 -6.61
C GLY A 157 -1.05 -6.69 -6.11
N LEU A 158 -1.63 -7.78 -6.65
CA LEU A 158 -2.89 -8.36 -6.14
C LEU A 158 -2.76 -8.87 -4.69
N ALA A 159 -1.53 -9.00 -4.17
CA ALA A 159 -1.30 -9.32 -2.76
C ALA A 159 -1.89 -8.27 -1.80
N LEU A 160 -1.96 -7.00 -2.21
CA LEU A 160 -2.58 -5.93 -1.42
C LEU A 160 -4.07 -6.20 -1.15
N PRO A 161 -4.97 -6.24 -2.15
CA PRO A 161 -6.39 -6.47 -1.89
C PRO A 161 -6.66 -7.85 -1.28
N ALA A 162 -5.92 -8.90 -1.70
CA ALA A 162 -6.06 -10.23 -1.14
C ALA A 162 -5.64 -10.28 0.34
N GLY A 163 -4.51 -9.67 0.69
CA GLY A 163 -4.02 -9.60 2.06
C GLY A 163 -4.95 -8.80 2.97
N LEU A 164 -5.49 -7.68 2.50
CA LEU A 164 -6.48 -6.90 3.25
C LEU A 164 -7.76 -7.71 3.50
N MET A 165 -8.27 -8.38 2.47
CA MET A 165 -9.49 -9.19 2.58
C MET A 165 -9.31 -10.36 3.57
N VAL A 166 -8.26 -11.16 3.38
CA VAL A 166 -7.96 -12.30 4.26
C VAL A 166 -7.59 -11.82 5.67
N GLY A 167 -6.85 -10.72 5.77
CA GLY A 167 -6.41 -10.15 7.04
C GLY A 167 -7.59 -9.66 7.89
N TYR A 168 -8.51 -8.89 7.33
CA TYR A 168 -9.70 -8.46 8.07
C TYR A 168 -10.60 -9.64 8.45
N ALA A 169 -10.90 -10.54 7.51
CA ALA A 169 -11.73 -11.71 7.78
C ALA A 169 -11.10 -12.64 8.84
N GLY A 170 -9.80 -12.95 8.68
CA GLY A 170 -9.07 -13.83 9.59
C GLY A 170 -8.86 -13.22 10.97
N ALA A 171 -8.43 -11.95 11.05
CA ALA A 171 -8.26 -11.27 12.33
C ALA A 171 -9.60 -11.10 13.08
N GLY A 172 -10.69 -10.87 12.35
CA GLY A 172 -12.01 -10.77 12.97
C GLY A 172 -12.52 -12.10 13.51
N TRP A 173 -12.36 -13.17 12.74
CA TRP A 173 -12.73 -14.51 13.17
C TRP A 173 -11.90 -14.98 14.37
N LEU A 174 -10.56 -14.87 14.28
CA LEU A 174 -9.66 -15.22 15.38
C LEU A 174 -9.90 -14.36 16.62
N GLY A 175 -10.06 -13.05 16.43
CA GLY A 175 -10.31 -12.13 17.54
C GLY A 175 -11.63 -12.38 18.26
N ALA A 176 -12.69 -12.77 17.53
CA ALA A 176 -13.98 -13.12 18.12
C ALA A 176 -13.96 -14.45 18.87
N MET A 177 -13.21 -15.45 18.38
CA MET A 177 -13.16 -16.78 18.97
C MET A 177 -12.11 -16.93 20.08
N LEU A 178 -10.93 -16.34 19.89
CA LEU A 178 -9.75 -16.59 20.74
C LEU A 178 -9.31 -15.34 21.52
N GLY A 179 -9.92 -14.18 21.24
CA GLY A 179 -9.46 -12.91 21.75
C GLY A 179 -8.23 -12.36 21.00
N TRP A 180 -7.92 -11.09 21.24
CA TRP A 180 -6.88 -10.38 20.49
C TRP A 180 -5.49 -10.95 20.70
N ARG A 181 -5.16 -11.42 21.91
CA ARG A 181 -3.82 -11.95 22.23
C ARG A 181 -3.48 -13.20 21.43
N LEU A 182 -4.38 -14.19 21.43
CA LEU A 182 -4.18 -15.42 20.66
C LEU A 182 -4.31 -15.18 19.15
N ALA A 183 -5.11 -14.21 18.70
CA ALA A 183 -5.17 -13.82 17.29
C ALA A 183 -3.80 -13.35 16.79
N PHE A 184 -3.09 -12.52 17.55
CA PHE A 184 -1.71 -12.11 17.24
C PHE A 184 -0.75 -13.32 17.22
N ALA A 185 -0.83 -14.20 18.22
CA ALA A 185 0.03 -15.38 18.30
C ALA A 185 -0.17 -16.32 17.10
N VAL A 186 -1.42 -16.57 16.71
CA VAL A 186 -1.76 -17.44 15.57
C VAL A 186 -1.29 -16.84 14.24
N ILE A 187 -1.55 -15.54 14.00
CA ILE A 187 -1.15 -14.89 12.75
C ILE A 187 0.38 -14.81 12.67
N GLY A 188 1.06 -14.37 13.74
CA GLY A 188 2.53 -14.36 13.76
C GLY A 188 3.13 -15.76 13.62
N GLY A 189 2.55 -16.76 14.31
CA GLY A 189 2.95 -18.17 14.20
C GLY A 189 2.83 -18.70 12.76
N ALA A 190 1.73 -18.38 12.08
CA ALA A 190 1.54 -18.77 10.68
C ALA A 190 2.62 -18.18 9.75
N GLY A 191 3.05 -16.91 9.99
CA GLY A 191 4.15 -16.31 9.26
C GLY A 191 5.50 -16.96 9.53
N LEU A 192 5.76 -17.39 10.79
CA LEU A 192 6.95 -18.16 11.13
C LEU A 192 6.98 -19.53 10.42
N VAL A 193 5.83 -20.18 10.23
CA VAL A 193 5.72 -21.41 9.44
C VAL A 193 5.91 -21.14 7.95
N LEU A 194 5.44 -19.99 7.45
CA LEU A 194 5.60 -19.61 6.04
C LEU A 194 7.07 -19.34 5.69
N ALA A 195 7.89 -18.82 6.60
CA ALA A 195 9.27 -18.46 6.34
C ALA A 195 10.14 -19.60 5.79
N PRO A 196 10.21 -20.81 6.39
CA PRO A 196 10.96 -21.93 5.83
C PRO A 196 10.37 -22.44 4.50
N ILE A 197 9.06 -22.35 4.29
CA ILE A 197 8.42 -22.73 3.02
C ILE A 197 8.88 -21.78 1.91
N VAL A 198 8.91 -20.47 2.17
CA VAL A 198 9.40 -19.47 1.24
C VAL A 198 10.88 -19.70 0.94
N LEU A 199 11.70 -20.03 1.95
CA LEU A 199 13.12 -20.35 1.76
C LEU A 199 13.33 -21.56 0.84
N ALA A 200 12.50 -22.58 0.95
CA ALA A 200 12.58 -23.77 0.11
C ALA A 200 12.15 -23.51 -1.35
N ILE A 201 11.24 -22.57 -1.56
CA ILE A 201 10.70 -22.24 -2.90
C ILE A 201 11.56 -21.22 -3.63
N LEU A 202 12.02 -20.16 -2.93
CA LEU A 202 12.78 -19.07 -3.54
C LEU A 202 14.21 -19.52 -3.86
N ALA A 203 14.62 -19.31 -5.10
CA ALA A 203 16.02 -19.37 -5.52
C ALA A 203 16.55 -17.95 -5.76
N GLU A 204 17.86 -17.72 -5.58
CA GLU A 204 18.50 -16.45 -5.93
C GLU A 204 18.95 -16.51 -7.39
N PRO A 205 18.30 -15.79 -8.33
CA PRO A 205 18.76 -15.72 -9.71
C PRO A 205 20.03 -14.86 -9.81
N LYS A 206 20.84 -15.09 -10.85
CA LYS A 206 21.94 -14.17 -11.16
C LYS A 206 21.37 -12.78 -11.44
N ARG A 207 21.95 -11.75 -10.84
CA ARG A 207 21.54 -10.35 -11.02
C ARG A 207 21.62 -9.96 -12.49
N GLY A 208 20.56 -9.27 -12.97
CA GLY A 208 20.45 -8.88 -14.37
C GLY A 208 20.24 -10.04 -15.35
N SER A 209 19.96 -11.26 -14.85
CA SER A 209 19.83 -12.46 -15.71
C SER A 209 18.69 -12.39 -16.72
N ALA A 210 17.71 -11.54 -16.47
CA ALA A 210 16.57 -11.33 -17.37
C ALA A 210 16.65 -9.99 -18.13
N ASP A 211 17.70 -9.19 -17.92
CA ASP A 211 17.89 -7.92 -18.61
C ASP A 211 18.53 -8.14 -20.01
N ILE A 212 18.08 -7.33 -20.97
CA ILE A 212 18.77 -7.23 -22.25
C ILE A 212 20.03 -6.41 -21.97
N VAL A 213 21.19 -6.95 -22.28
CA VAL A 213 22.48 -6.25 -22.16
C VAL A 213 22.44 -5.05 -23.10
N THR A 214 22.17 -3.88 -22.55
CA THR A 214 22.29 -2.62 -23.29
C THR A 214 23.69 -2.06 -23.04
N THR A 215 24.42 -1.81 -24.09
CA THR A 215 25.77 -1.23 -24.07
C THR A 215 25.77 0.28 -23.80
N THR A 216 24.64 0.85 -23.35
CA THR A 216 24.55 2.28 -23.04
C THR A 216 25.32 2.59 -21.76
N PRO A 217 26.31 3.50 -21.80
CA PRO A 217 27.05 3.88 -20.62
C PRO A 217 26.12 4.39 -19.52
N PRO A 218 26.36 4.06 -18.24
CA PRO A 218 25.57 4.60 -17.14
C PRO A 218 25.70 6.13 -17.10
N VAL A 219 24.57 6.82 -17.20
CA VAL A 219 24.54 8.29 -16.99
C VAL A 219 24.99 8.55 -15.54
N PRO A 220 25.92 9.48 -15.29
CA PRO A 220 26.37 9.81 -13.95
C PRO A 220 25.20 10.11 -13.03
N ALA A 221 25.10 9.39 -11.92
CA ALA A 221 24.03 9.59 -10.96
C ALA A 221 24.24 10.94 -10.25
N LEU A 222 23.24 11.81 -10.33
CA LEU A 222 23.21 13.04 -9.56
C LEU A 222 23.19 12.72 -8.06
N SER A 223 23.73 13.60 -7.21
CA SER A 223 23.54 13.48 -5.77
C SER A 223 22.06 13.52 -5.40
N ILE A 224 21.69 12.91 -4.27
CA ILE A 224 20.29 12.87 -3.80
C ILE A 224 19.71 14.28 -3.70
N GLY A 225 20.48 15.24 -3.15
CA GLY A 225 20.04 16.63 -3.01
C GLY A 225 19.83 17.33 -4.36
N ALA A 226 20.73 17.11 -5.34
CA ALA A 226 20.57 17.64 -6.68
C ALA A 226 19.34 17.04 -7.39
N SER A 227 19.14 15.71 -7.25
CA SER A 227 17.98 15.00 -7.80
C SER A 227 16.67 15.52 -7.22
N LEU A 228 16.59 15.71 -5.91
CA LEU A 228 15.44 16.33 -5.24
C LEU A 228 15.21 17.75 -5.74
N GLY A 229 16.26 18.56 -5.91
CA GLY A 229 16.18 19.91 -6.45
C GLY A 229 15.57 19.96 -7.86
N VAL A 230 15.98 19.04 -8.74
CA VAL A 230 15.42 18.91 -10.10
C VAL A 230 13.94 18.57 -10.05
N LEU A 231 13.57 17.55 -9.27
CA LEU A 231 12.17 17.11 -9.15
C LEU A 231 11.28 18.20 -8.55
N TRP A 232 11.76 18.92 -7.52
CA TRP A 232 10.97 19.96 -6.86
C TRP A 232 10.73 21.21 -7.73
N ARG A 233 11.64 21.49 -8.65
CA ARG A 233 11.46 22.57 -9.65
C ARG A 233 10.39 22.22 -10.69
N ALA A 234 10.16 20.94 -10.97
CA ALA A 234 9.08 20.48 -11.86
C ALA A 234 7.72 20.70 -11.19
N LYS A 235 6.99 21.74 -11.63
CA LYS A 235 5.69 22.12 -11.00
C LYS A 235 4.70 20.95 -10.98
N GLY A 236 4.57 20.21 -12.07
CA GLY A 236 3.69 19.04 -12.14
C GLY A 236 4.01 18.00 -11.05
N PHE A 237 5.28 17.65 -10.88
CA PHE A 237 5.75 16.72 -9.83
C PHE A 237 5.41 17.23 -8.43
N ARG A 238 5.82 18.47 -8.12
CA ARG A 238 5.64 19.08 -6.80
C ARG A 238 4.18 19.07 -6.35
N TYR A 239 3.25 19.50 -7.20
CA TYR A 239 1.83 19.57 -6.85
C TYR A 239 1.22 18.17 -6.71
N VAL A 240 1.60 17.20 -7.54
CA VAL A 240 1.14 15.82 -7.44
C VAL A 240 1.61 15.18 -6.12
N VAL A 241 2.87 15.41 -5.72
CA VAL A 241 3.42 14.87 -4.46
C VAL A 241 2.71 15.50 -3.25
N ILE A 242 2.54 16.84 -3.23
CA ILE A 242 1.85 17.52 -2.13
C ILE A 242 0.39 17.04 -2.01
N ALA A 243 -0.33 16.97 -3.12
CA ALA A 243 -1.72 16.49 -3.10
C ALA A 243 -1.81 15.02 -2.70
N GLY A 244 -0.90 14.17 -3.19
CA GLY A 244 -0.82 12.77 -2.80
C GLY A 244 -0.55 12.60 -1.31
N MET A 245 0.34 13.40 -0.74
CA MET A 245 0.65 13.41 0.70
C MET A 245 -0.57 13.80 1.54
N LEU A 246 -1.28 14.87 1.16
CA LEU A 246 -2.50 15.32 1.85
C LEU A 246 -3.64 14.30 1.74
N HIS A 247 -3.82 13.68 0.56
CA HIS A 247 -4.81 12.63 0.41
C HIS A 247 -4.44 11.37 1.20
N GLY A 248 -3.16 10.97 1.16
CA GLY A 248 -2.64 9.85 1.94
C GLY A 248 -2.89 9.98 3.43
N PHE A 249 -2.82 11.20 3.95
CA PHE A 249 -3.11 11.51 5.33
C PHE A 249 -4.54 11.13 5.72
N SER A 250 -5.54 11.58 4.96
CA SER A 250 -6.95 11.22 5.19
C SER A 250 -7.20 9.72 4.91
N GLN A 251 -6.58 9.18 3.88
CA GLN A 251 -6.74 7.77 3.49
C GLN A 251 -6.30 6.82 4.60
N TYR A 252 -5.11 7.00 5.16
CA TYR A 252 -4.64 6.15 6.26
C TYR A 252 -5.43 6.35 7.55
N SER A 253 -5.93 7.57 7.80
CA SER A 253 -6.89 7.82 8.88
C SER A 253 -8.14 6.97 8.72
N MET A 254 -8.78 7.01 7.54
CA MET A 254 -9.94 6.19 7.23
C MET A 254 -9.64 4.69 7.34
N MET A 255 -8.54 4.22 6.73
CA MET A 255 -8.15 2.82 6.74
C MET A 255 -7.96 2.27 8.16
N THR A 256 -7.40 3.07 9.04
CA THR A 256 -7.12 2.68 10.43
C THR A 256 -8.35 2.74 11.31
N TRP A 257 -9.20 3.77 11.15
CA TRP A 257 -10.26 4.07 12.09
C TRP A 257 -11.67 3.68 11.62
N ASN A 258 -11.85 3.21 10.38
CA ASN A 258 -13.16 2.77 9.91
C ASN A 258 -13.70 1.57 10.72
N ALA A 259 -12.88 0.60 11.08
CA ALA A 259 -13.34 -0.53 11.90
C ALA A 259 -13.81 -0.09 13.29
N PRO A 260 -13.04 0.69 14.08
CA PRO A 260 -13.53 1.32 15.31
C PRO A 260 -14.78 2.20 15.12
N PHE A 261 -14.86 2.97 14.03
CA PHE A 261 -16.02 3.80 13.72
C PHE A 261 -17.30 2.98 13.61
N PHE A 262 -17.32 1.94 12.80
CA PHE A 262 -18.50 1.10 12.63
C PHE A 262 -18.89 0.38 13.91
N SER A 263 -17.94 -0.04 14.71
CA SER A 263 -18.22 -0.68 15.99
C SER A 263 -18.74 0.32 17.03
N ARG A 264 -18.09 1.49 17.20
CA ARG A 264 -18.46 2.48 18.26
C ARG A 264 -19.71 3.27 17.91
N THR A 265 -19.85 3.71 16.64
CA THR A 265 -20.96 4.59 16.21
C THR A 265 -22.19 3.81 15.80
N HIS A 266 -22.03 2.67 15.15
CA HIS A 266 -23.14 1.85 14.65
C HIS A 266 -23.39 0.56 15.44
N GLY A 267 -22.59 0.28 16.50
CA GLY A 267 -22.78 -0.88 17.37
C GLY A 267 -22.56 -2.23 16.70
N LEU A 268 -21.84 -2.26 15.57
CA LEU A 268 -21.61 -3.52 14.84
C LEU A 268 -20.63 -4.42 15.60
N SER A 269 -20.93 -5.72 15.63
CA SER A 269 -20.06 -6.72 16.24
C SER A 269 -18.73 -6.82 15.50
N LEU A 270 -17.68 -7.30 16.19
CA LEU A 270 -16.34 -7.47 15.61
C LEU A 270 -16.37 -8.33 14.33
N GLY A 271 -17.14 -9.42 14.32
CA GLY A 271 -17.29 -10.28 13.14
C GLY A 271 -17.96 -9.57 11.96
N THR A 272 -19.00 -8.79 12.21
CA THR A 272 -19.68 -8.00 11.17
C THR A 272 -18.76 -6.92 10.61
N VAL A 273 -18.05 -6.20 11.48
CA VAL A 273 -17.05 -5.20 11.07
C VAL A 273 -15.94 -5.83 10.26
N ALA A 274 -15.44 -7.00 10.66
CA ALA A 274 -14.42 -7.72 9.93
C ALA A 274 -14.85 -8.09 8.51
N ALA A 275 -16.06 -8.67 8.37
CA ALA A 275 -16.64 -9.01 7.07
C ALA A 275 -16.84 -7.76 6.20
N LEU A 276 -17.34 -6.67 6.80
CA LEU A 276 -17.51 -5.39 6.11
C LEU A 276 -16.16 -4.85 5.62
N MET A 277 -15.16 -4.76 6.48
CA MET A 277 -13.83 -4.26 6.10
C MET A 277 -13.16 -5.12 5.04
N ALA A 278 -13.33 -6.45 5.10
CA ALA A 278 -12.83 -7.37 4.07
C ALA A 278 -13.43 -7.08 2.69
N LEU A 279 -14.76 -6.89 2.63
CA LEU A 279 -15.47 -6.56 1.39
C LEU A 279 -15.14 -5.16 0.88
N LEU A 280 -15.05 -4.17 1.76
CA LEU A 280 -14.73 -2.80 1.39
C LEU A 280 -13.30 -2.67 0.87
N SER A 281 -12.32 -3.16 1.63
CA SER A 281 -10.90 -2.98 1.29
C SER A 281 -10.44 -3.93 0.19
N GLY A 282 -10.87 -5.20 0.23
CA GLY A 282 -10.52 -6.19 -0.78
C GLY A 282 -11.39 -6.09 -2.04
N GLY A 283 -12.72 -6.06 -1.87
CA GLY A 283 -13.68 -6.09 -2.98
C GLY A 283 -13.85 -4.73 -3.67
N ALA A 284 -14.47 -3.77 -2.97
CA ALA A 284 -14.78 -2.46 -3.56
C ALA A 284 -13.49 -1.70 -3.95
N GLY A 285 -12.44 -1.77 -3.12
CA GLY A 285 -11.15 -1.15 -3.41
C GLY A 285 -10.50 -1.70 -4.68
N ALA A 286 -10.51 -3.03 -4.89
CA ALA A 286 -10.00 -3.64 -6.11
C ALA A 286 -10.77 -3.16 -7.35
N VAL A 287 -12.10 -3.17 -7.30
CA VAL A 287 -12.95 -2.66 -8.39
C VAL A 287 -12.61 -1.21 -8.73
N GLY A 288 -12.49 -0.35 -7.70
CA GLY A 288 -12.13 1.05 -7.89
C GLY A 288 -10.77 1.24 -8.55
N MET A 289 -9.77 0.50 -8.12
CA MET A 289 -8.40 0.54 -8.67
C MET A 289 -8.36 0.16 -10.15
N PHE A 290 -9.01 -0.94 -10.54
CA PHE A 290 -9.06 -1.38 -11.93
C PHE A 290 -9.88 -0.44 -12.81
N ALA A 291 -11.07 -0.03 -12.34
CA ALA A 291 -11.93 0.87 -13.08
C ALA A 291 -11.24 2.22 -13.36
N SER A 292 -10.56 2.78 -12.35
CA SER A 292 -9.89 4.07 -12.49
C SER A 292 -8.71 4.00 -13.46
N GLY A 293 -7.92 2.91 -13.42
CA GLY A 293 -6.83 2.70 -14.37
C GLY A 293 -7.35 2.67 -15.81
N TRP A 294 -8.38 1.85 -16.07
CA TRP A 294 -8.99 1.74 -17.39
C TRP A 294 -9.62 3.04 -17.89
N ILE A 295 -10.33 3.77 -17.02
CA ILE A 295 -10.91 5.09 -17.34
C ILE A 295 -9.80 6.10 -17.64
N THR A 296 -8.75 6.14 -16.82
CA THR A 296 -7.61 7.04 -16.99
C THR A 296 -6.94 6.83 -18.35
N ASP A 297 -6.67 5.58 -18.73
CA ASP A 297 -6.03 5.24 -20.00
C ASP A 297 -6.88 5.68 -21.20
N ARG A 298 -8.21 5.55 -21.10
CA ARG A 298 -9.13 6.02 -22.15
C ARG A 298 -9.19 7.54 -22.26
N LEU A 299 -9.40 8.22 -21.15
CA LEU A 299 -9.57 9.67 -21.14
C LEU A 299 -8.27 10.42 -21.45
N THR A 300 -7.13 9.88 -21.03
CA THR A 300 -5.81 10.46 -21.31
C THR A 300 -5.48 10.50 -22.83
N ARG A 301 -6.11 9.62 -23.63
CA ARG A 301 -5.98 9.67 -25.09
C ARG A 301 -6.69 10.86 -25.71
N CYS A 302 -7.74 11.37 -25.05
CA CYS A 302 -8.48 12.56 -25.51
C CYS A 302 -7.78 13.84 -25.04
N ASP A 303 -7.37 13.88 -23.77
CA ASP A 303 -6.63 15.01 -23.18
C ASP A 303 -5.67 14.49 -22.10
N PRO A 304 -4.35 14.76 -22.21
CA PRO A 304 -3.35 14.35 -21.21
C PRO A 304 -3.64 14.82 -19.78
N ARG A 305 -4.42 15.89 -19.59
CA ARG A 305 -4.82 16.42 -18.27
C ARG A 305 -5.69 15.44 -17.48
N TRP A 306 -6.42 14.55 -18.14
CA TRP A 306 -7.23 13.55 -17.49
C TRP A 306 -6.44 12.62 -16.57
N ARG A 307 -5.14 12.46 -16.79
CA ARG A 307 -4.25 11.75 -15.89
C ARG A 307 -4.28 12.29 -14.46
N VAL A 308 -4.53 13.61 -14.32
CA VAL A 308 -4.58 14.29 -13.02
C VAL A 308 -6.02 14.65 -12.63
N TRP A 309 -6.88 15.03 -13.57
CA TRP A 309 -8.28 15.33 -13.28
C TRP A 309 -9.04 14.14 -12.70
N ILE A 310 -8.72 12.91 -13.12
CA ILE A 310 -9.32 11.70 -12.54
C ILE A 310 -9.01 11.59 -11.03
N MET A 311 -7.78 11.95 -10.61
CA MET A 311 -7.40 11.98 -9.20
C MET A 311 -8.21 13.04 -8.44
N ALA A 312 -8.35 14.24 -8.99
CA ALA A 312 -9.17 15.28 -8.40
C ALA A 312 -10.64 14.81 -8.20
N LEU A 313 -11.20 14.17 -9.23
CA LEU A 313 -12.58 13.67 -9.21
C LEU A 313 -12.76 12.55 -8.17
N VAL A 314 -11.93 11.51 -8.20
CA VAL A 314 -12.08 10.38 -7.28
C VAL A 314 -11.83 10.79 -5.83
N VAL A 315 -10.89 11.72 -5.57
CA VAL A 315 -10.65 12.27 -4.24
C VAL A 315 -11.84 13.12 -3.77
N ALA A 316 -12.42 13.94 -4.64
CA ALA A 316 -13.61 14.73 -4.31
C ALA A 316 -14.81 13.82 -4.00
N ILE A 317 -15.03 12.77 -4.78
CA ILE A 317 -16.05 11.73 -4.51
C ILE A 317 -15.79 11.10 -3.15
N THR A 318 -14.54 10.68 -2.87
CA THR A 318 -14.17 10.09 -1.57
C THR A 318 -14.55 11.03 -0.42
N VAL A 319 -14.21 12.31 -0.50
CA VAL A 319 -14.55 13.29 0.55
C VAL A 319 -16.06 13.40 0.74
N ALA A 320 -16.83 13.55 -0.33
CA ALA A 320 -18.28 13.75 -0.25
C ALA A 320 -18.98 12.52 0.37
N VAL A 321 -18.65 11.31 -0.10
CA VAL A 321 -19.28 10.09 0.40
C VAL A 321 -18.77 9.69 1.78
N ALA A 322 -17.52 9.98 2.12
CA ALA A 322 -16.99 9.74 3.47
C ALA A 322 -17.58 10.73 4.49
N LEU A 323 -17.85 11.98 4.12
CA LEU A 323 -18.64 12.89 4.96
C LEU A 323 -20.02 12.33 5.22
N LEU A 324 -20.73 11.82 4.19
CA LEU A 324 -22.00 11.15 4.36
C LEU A 324 -21.89 9.95 5.30
N GLN A 325 -20.87 9.09 5.10
CA GLN A 325 -20.57 7.95 5.96
C GLN A 325 -20.46 8.35 7.44
N TYR A 326 -19.65 9.38 7.74
CA TYR A 326 -19.39 9.76 9.12
C TYR A 326 -20.51 10.59 9.76
N LEU A 327 -21.29 11.34 8.99
CA LEU A 327 -22.36 12.20 9.53
C LEU A 327 -23.72 11.51 9.63
N THR A 328 -23.95 10.41 8.89
CA THR A 328 -25.22 9.68 8.99
C THR A 328 -25.30 8.82 10.26
N ARG A 329 -26.51 8.68 10.80
CA ARG A 329 -26.82 7.70 11.87
C ARG A 329 -27.44 6.41 11.33
N SER A 330 -27.79 6.38 10.05
CA SER A 330 -28.31 5.20 9.38
C SER A 330 -27.20 4.24 8.98
N THR A 331 -27.15 3.06 9.60
CA THR A 331 -26.14 2.03 9.31
C THR A 331 -26.13 1.61 7.84
N PRO A 332 -27.26 1.34 7.17
CA PRO A 332 -27.26 1.01 5.75
C PRO A 332 -26.68 2.12 4.86
N VAL A 333 -27.02 3.39 5.16
CA VAL A 333 -26.47 4.54 4.43
C VAL A 333 -24.97 4.67 4.66
N ALA A 334 -24.49 4.49 5.89
CA ALA A 334 -23.07 4.50 6.22
C ALA A 334 -22.30 3.39 5.48
N ILE A 335 -22.85 2.17 5.39
CA ILE A 335 -22.23 1.06 4.67
C ILE A 335 -22.21 1.34 3.16
N GLY A 336 -23.31 1.83 2.57
CA GLY A 336 -23.36 2.21 1.16
C GLY A 336 -22.35 3.29 0.81
N ALA A 337 -22.28 4.34 1.64
CA ALA A 337 -21.29 5.41 1.49
C ALA A 337 -19.85 4.90 1.65
N ALA A 338 -19.58 4.04 2.64
CA ALA A 338 -18.28 3.41 2.84
C ALA A 338 -17.84 2.55 1.64
N THR A 339 -18.79 1.89 0.97
CA THR A 339 -18.50 1.08 -0.22
C THR A 339 -17.98 1.96 -1.37
N ILE A 340 -18.66 3.07 -1.63
CA ILE A 340 -18.23 4.03 -2.66
C ILE A 340 -16.91 4.70 -2.24
N ALA A 341 -16.78 5.07 -0.95
CA ALA A 341 -15.55 5.65 -0.41
C ALA A 341 -14.37 4.70 -0.56
N ALA A 342 -14.52 3.41 -0.26
CA ALA A 342 -13.46 2.42 -0.38
C ALA A 342 -13.03 2.22 -1.85
N ALA A 343 -13.97 2.18 -2.78
CA ALA A 343 -13.68 2.09 -4.21
C ALA A 343 -12.92 3.33 -4.71
N SER A 344 -13.40 4.54 -4.39
CA SER A 344 -12.77 5.79 -4.83
C SER A 344 -11.44 6.06 -4.10
N MET A 345 -11.31 5.68 -2.84
CA MET A 345 -10.11 5.90 -2.03
C MET A 345 -8.85 5.22 -2.60
N ILE A 346 -8.97 4.05 -3.22
CA ILE A 346 -7.83 3.33 -3.82
C ILE A 346 -7.68 3.66 -5.31
N ALA A 347 -8.73 4.16 -5.93
CA ALA A 347 -8.79 4.48 -7.37
C ALA A 347 -7.72 5.46 -7.84
N TYR A 348 -7.24 6.37 -7.00
CA TYR A 348 -6.19 7.35 -7.38
C TYR A 348 -4.79 6.73 -7.48
N TYR A 349 -4.55 5.53 -6.94
CA TYR A 349 -3.19 4.97 -6.77
C TYR A 349 -2.46 4.71 -8.09
N GLY A 350 -3.12 4.12 -9.06
CA GLY A 350 -2.57 3.94 -10.41
C GLY A 350 -2.28 5.27 -11.12
N PRO A 351 -3.28 6.16 -11.23
CA PRO A 351 -3.11 7.49 -11.81
C PRO A 351 -2.00 8.34 -11.18
N ILE A 352 -1.81 8.32 -9.85
CA ILE A 352 -0.77 9.14 -9.20
C ILE A 352 0.64 8.66 -9.57
N LEU A 353 0.86 7.34 -9.65
CA LEU A 353 2.14 6.80 -10.09
C LEU A 353 2.43 7.18 -11.55
N ALA A 354 1.43 7.07 -12.43
CA ALA A 354 1.56 7.45 -13.83
C ALA A 354 1.80 8.97 -14.01
N ALA A 355 1.10 9.80 -13.24
CA ALA A 355 1.31 11.25 -13.23
C ALA A 355 2.71 11.63 -12.74
N THR A 356 3.17 11.01 -11.65
CA THR A 356 4.52 11.21 -11.11
C THR A 356 5.59 10.85 -12.14
N GLN A 357 5.47 9.68 -12.79
CA GLN A 357 6.40 9.25 -13.84
C GLN A 357 6.41 10.20 -15.03
N SER A 358 5.24 10.73 -15.44
CA SER A 358 5.16 11.66 -16.57
C SER A 358 5.69 13.05 -16.24
N ALA A 359 5.70 13.45 -14.97
CA ALA A 359 6.26 14.73 -14.51
C ALA A 359 7.76 14.63 -14.17
N THR A 360 8.36 13.45 -14.33
CA THR A 360 9.74 13.15 -13.93
C THR A 360 10.59 12.82 -15.16
N PRO A 361 11.83 13.32 -15.27
CA PRO A 361 12.76 12.92 -16.34
C PRO A 361 12.92 11.40 -16.42
N PRO A 362 13.07 10.81 -17.63
CA PRO A 362 13.10 9.35 -17.82
C PRO A 362 14.09 8.61 -16.93
N ASN A 363 15.29 9.17 -16.74
CA ASN A 363 16.37 8.60 -15.92
C ASN A 363 16.14 8.77 -14.39
N MET A 364 15.09 9.50 -13.98
CA MET A 364 14.78 9.76 -12.55
C MET A 364 13.41 9.22 -12.13
N ARG A 365 12.67 8.50 -12.99
CA ARG A 365 11.30 8.03 -12.72
C ARG A 365 11.21 7.15 -11.48
N ALA A 366 12.16 6.23 -11.31
CA ALA A 366 12.22 5.37 -10.13
C ALA A 366 12.42 6.21 -8.84
N PHE A 367 13.33 7.18 -8.88
CA PHE A 367 13.58 8.09 -7.76
C PHE A 367 12.37 8.97 -7.45
N GLY A 368 11.69 9.51 -8.48
CA GLY A 368 10.46 10.29 -8.31
C GLY A 368 9.35 9.51 -7.63
N ASN A 369 9.13 8.24 -8.03
CA ASN A 369 8.17 7.37 -7.36
C ASN A 369 8.59 7.05 -5.92
N ALA A 370 9.87 6.84 -5.65
CA ALA A 370 10.37 6.61 -4.29
C ALA A 370 10.12 7.82 -3.39
N VAL A 371 10.34 9.04 -3.87
CA VAL A 371 10.04 10.28 -3.14
C VAL A 371 8.53 10.40 -2.86
N LEU A 372 7.68 10.15 -3.86
CA LEU A 372 6.23 10.15 -3.67
C LEU A 372 5.82 9.17 -2.56
N LEU A 373 6.26 7.92 -2.65
CA LEU A 373 5.88 6.88 -1.70
C LEU A 373 6.45 7.14 -0.29
N LEU A 374 7.64 7.70 -0.19
CA LEU A 374 8.22 8.12 1.09
C LEU A 374 7.38 9.20 1.76
N CYS A 375 7.04 10.27 1.03
CA CYS A 375 6.19 11.33 1.53
C CYS A 375 4.81 10.81 1.92
N PHE A 376 4.20 9.98 1.06
CA PHE A 376 2.91 9.38 1.29
C PHE A 376 2.86 8.50 2.54
N ASN A 377 3.87 7.63 2.74
CA ASN A 377 3.94 6.77 3.92
C ASN A 377 4.29 7.55 5.19
N LEU A 378 5.26 8.45 5.15
CA LEU A 378 5.70 9.18 6.34
C LEU A 378 4.60 10.09 6.87
N PHE A 379 3.98 10.89 6.01
CA PHE A 379 2.92 11.83 6.41
C PHE A 379 1.55 11.15 6.49
N GLY A 380 1.21 10.28 5.53
CA GLY A 380 -0.07 9.59 5.50
C GLY A 380 -0.16 8.53 6.60
N LEU A 381 0.62 7.47 6.49
CA LEU A 381 0.61 6.36 7.46
C LEU A 381 1.08 6.79 8.84
N GLY A 382 2.12 7.66 8.91
CA GLY A 382 2.68 8.08 10.19
C GLY A 382 1.75 9.01 10.97
N LEU A 383 1.38 10.14 10.37
CA LEU A 383 0.65 11.19 11.09
C LEU A 383 -0.87 11.05 11.03
N GLY A 384 -1.43 10.50 9.93
CA GLY A 384 -2.87 10.40 9.75
C GLY A 384 -3.61 9.71 10.90
N PRO A 385 -3.30 8.44 11.20
CA PRO A 385 -3.94 7.71 12.28
C PRO A 385 -3.71 8.34 13.66
N TRP A 386 -2.50 8.84 13.92
CA TRP A 386 -2.15 9.45 15.21
C TRP A 386 -2.92 10.74 15.46
N LEU A 387 -2.96 11.65 14.49
CA LEU A 387 -3.70 12.92 14.65
C LEU A 387 -5.21 12.69 14.70
N THR A 388 -5.73 11.65 14.02
CA THR A 388 -7.14 11.24 14.18
C THR A 388 -7.42 10.82 15.62
N GLY A 389 -6.54 10.02 16.23
CA GLY A 389 -6.69 9.59 17.62
C GLY A 389 -6.60 10.76 18.60
N LEU A 390 -5.62 11.67 18.42
CA LEU A 390 -5.49 12.89 19.22
C LEU A 390 -6.75 13.75 19.13
N LEU A 391 -7.26 13.95 17.92
CA LEU A 391 -8.46 14.74 17.71
C LEU A 391 -9.70 14.06 18.29
N SER A 392 -9.78 12.72 18.21
CA SER A 392 -10.86 11.95 18.85
C SER A 392 -10.84 12.17 20.36
N ASP A 393 -9.68 12.02 21.02
CA ASP A 393 -9.55 12.22 22.46
C ASP A 393 -9.89 13.68 22.86
N ALA A 394 -9.43 14.68 22.07
CA ALA A 394 -9.70 16.10 22.30
C ALA A 394 -11.19 16.45 22.16
N LEU A 395 -11.94 15.74 21.32
CA LEU A 395 -13.35 15.97 21.10
C LEU A 395 -14.26 15.25 22.12
N VAL A 396 -13.74 14.31 22.91
CA VAL A 396 -14.53 13.57 23.91
C VAL A 396 -15.33 14.51 24.87
N PRO A 397 -14.77 15.61 25.42
CA PRO A 397 -15.51 16.48 26.31
C PRO A 397 -16.72 17.16 25.66
N TRP A 398 -16.69 17.36 24.33
CA TRP A 398 -17.74 18.03 23.56
C TRP A 398 -18.70 17.04 22.91
N ALA A 399 -18.19 15.96 22.30
CA ALA A 399 -18.95 15.05 21.46
C ALA A 399 -19.22 13.68 22.11
N GLY A 400 -18.60 13.38 23.27
CA GLY A 400 -18.77 12.10 23.96
C GLY A 400 -18.45 10.90 23.07
N PRO A 401 -19.38 9.92 22.96
CA PRO A 401 -19.20 8.72 22.11
C PRO A 401 -19.03 9.03 20.61
N ASP A 402 -19.54 10.18 20.16
CA ASP A 402 -19.46 10.61 18.75
C ASP A 402 -18.12 11.27 18.39
N ALA A 403 -17.18 11.41 19.34
CA ALA A 403 -15.88 12.10 19.14
C ALA A 403 -15.10 11.55 17.95
N LEU A 404 -14.99 10.23 17.82
CA LEU A 404 -14.28 9.59 16.71
C LEU A 404 -14.89 9.90 15.33
N ARG A 405 -16.23 9.92 15.22
CA ARG A 405 -16.90 10.23 13.94
C ARG A 405 -16.63 11.66 13.47
N PHE A 406 -16.65 12.63 14.41
CA PHE A 406 -16.33 14.02 14.09
C PHE A 406 -14.84 14.21 13.80
N ALA A 407 -13.95 13.52 14.53
CA ALA A 407 -12.53 13.50 14.22
C ALA A 407 -12.28 13.02 12.78
N LEU A 408 -12.90 11.91 12.37
CA LEU A 408 -12.78 11.38 11.01
C LEU A 408 -13.36 12.35 9.96
N ALA A 409 -14.47 13.00 10.22
CA ALA A 409 -15.05 13.99 9.31
C ALA A 409 -14.10 15.20 9.11
N ILE A 410 -13.49 15.71 10.19
CA ILE A 410 -12.52 16.80 10.14
C ILE A 410 -11.26 16.37 9.37
N MET A 411 -10.81 15.13 9.57
CA MET A 411 -9.63 14.58 8.90
C MET A 411 -9.80 14.33 7.39
N LEU A 412 -10.98 14.62 6.82
CA LEU A 412 -11.18 14.67 5.37
C LEU A 412 -10.74 16.02 4.75
N ALA A 413 -10.54 17.06 5.55
CA ALA A 413 -10.16 18.38 5.06
C ALA A 413 -8.83 18.36 4.23
N PRO A 414 -7.76 17.63 4.64
CA PRO A 414 -6.57 17.49 3.80
C PRO A 414 -6.89 16.89 2.41
N SER A 415 -7.78 15.89 2.33
CA SER A 415 -8.21 15.32 1.05
C SER A 415 -9.01 16.32 0.19
N ALA A 416 -9.86 17.14 0.81
CA ALA A 416 -10.56 18.20 0.08
C ALA A 416 -9.57 19.19 -0.54
N ILE A 417 -8.56 19.61 0.21
CA ILE A 417 -7.48 20.46 -0.30
C ILE A 417 -6.70 19.73 -1.40
N ALA A 418 -6.41 18.44 -1.23
CA ALA A 418 -5.73 17.62 -2.24
C ALA A 418 -6.49 17.59 -3.57
N ALA A 419 -7.82 17.44 -3.54
CA ALA A 419 -8.66 17.46 -4.75
C ALA A 419 -8.50 18.79 -5.52
N LEU A 420 -8.51 19.92 -4.82
CA LEU A 420 -8.28 21.23 -5.42
C LEU A 420 -6.87 21.36 -6.01
N ILE A 421 -5.85 20.85 -5.29
CA ILE A 421 -4.47 20.88 -5.77
C ILE A 421 -4.31 19.98 -7.00
N PHE A 422 -4.91 18.78 -7.05
CA PHE A 422 -4.90 17.95 -8.23
C PHE A 422 -5.59 18.63 -9.41
N PHE A 423 -6.75 19.24 -9.20
CA PHE A 423 -7.42 19.98 -10.25
C PHE A 423 -6.54 21.10 -10.83
N TYR A 424 -5.90 21.89 -9.95
CA TYR A 424 -4.94 22.91 -10.34
C TYR A 424 -3.69 22.35 -11.05
N ALA A 425 -3.16 21.22 -10.57
CA ALA A 425 -1.96 20.58 -11.10
C ALA A 425 -2.14 20.09 -12.54
N ALA A 426 -3.35 19.75 -12.96
CA ALA A 426 -3.66 19.25 -14.30
C ALA A 426 -3.19 20.20 -15.42
N ARG A 427 -3.13 21.51 -15.16
CA ARG A 427 -2.63 22.51 -16.12
C ARG A 427 -1.17 22.31 -16.54
N PHE A 428 -0.36 21.61 -15.71
CA PHE A 428 1.04 21.32 -16.02
C PHE A 428 1.22 20.05 -16.84
N PHE A 429 0.12 19.37 -17.19
CA PHE A 429 0.08 18.13 -17.97
C PHE A 429 -0.59 18.31 -19.34
N SER A 430 -0.74 19.55 -19.80
CA SER A 430 -1.47 19.91 -21.03
C SER A 430 -0.72 19.65 -22.33
N GLN A 431 0.60 19.43 -22.29
CA GLN A 431 1.39 19.18 -23.50
C GLN A 431 1.69 17.68 -23.62
N PRO A 432 1.53 17.07 -24.83
CA PRO A 432 2.18 15.81 -25.12
C PRO A 432 3.69 16.02 -24.89
N GLN A 433 4.34 15.11 -24.18
CA GLN A 433 5.80 15.13 -24.12
C GLN A 433 6.32 14.96 -25.55
N THR A 434 6.73 16.01 -26.19
CA THR A 434 7.56 15.93 -27.38
C THR A 434 8.83 15.21 -26.95
N VAL A 435 8.96 13.98 -27.42
CA VAL A 435 10.24 13.27 -27.41
C VAL A 435 11.16 14.15 -28.26
N VAL A 436 12.01 14.93 -27.60
CA VAL A 436 13.12 15.60 -28.27
C VAL A 436 14.06 14.45 -28.65
N THR A 437 13.90 13.98 -29.87
CA THR A 437 14.91 13.19 -30.57
C THR A 437 16.00 14.20 -30.98
N GLU A 438 17.02 14.36 -30.15
CA GLU A 438 18.34 14.81 -30.56
C GLU A 438 19.33 13.66 -30.45
#